data_0708b99dddb3be216599abcf0391a63d
#
_entry.id   0708b99dddb3be216599abcf0391a63d
#
_cell.length_a   1.000
_cell.length_b   1.000
_cell.length_c   1.000
_cell.angle_alpha   90.00
_cell.angle_beta   90.00
_cell.angle_gamma   90.00
#
_symmetry.space_group_name_H-M   'P 1'
#
loop_
_entity.id
_entity.type
_entity.pdbx_description
1 polymer ?
#
loop_
_entity_poly.entity_id
_entity_poly.type
_entity_poly.pdbx_seq_one_letter_code
_entity_poly.pdbx_strand_id
1 'polypeptide(L)'
;MIDKTSTALIVALISILGLTSCVRYNVAEPLDRFSSPEMGTADGNEITVTAGSTWFAEGEYENFILTGQALTGENAEAALLFHHTDWKSGYEVAFRNGAIDGTRKSGSLTSVRNLYRSLAEDGKWFDFEIAVRGHNIMIAINDTVVVCYTEPEHPYRTKEY
;
A
#
# COMPACT_ATOMS: atom_id res chain seq x y z
N MET A 1 13.05 -22.88 -11.83
CA MET A 1 14.14 -22.49 -10.92
C MET A 1 13.97 -20.98 -10.77
N ILE A 2 13.26 -20.56 -9.75
CA ILE A 2 12.94 -19.14 -9.50
C ILE A 2 14.09 -18.59 -8.68
N ASP A 3 14.81 -17.66 -9.27
CA ASP A 3 15.92 -16.99 -8.62
C ASP A 3 15.37 -16.07 -7.52
N LYS A 4 15.67 -16.40 -6.28
CA LYS A 4 15.27 -15.64 -5.10
C LYS A 4 16.33 -14.59 -4.82
N THR A 5 16.27 -13.45 -5.48
CA THR A 5 17.00 -12.26 -5.04
C THR A 5 16.04 -11.35 -4.28
N SER A 6 16.42 -11.09 -3.14
CA SER A 6 15.82 -10.64 -1.91
C SER A 6 15.52 -9.12 -1.88
N THR A 7 14.26 -8.71 -1.78
CA THR A 7 13.89 -7.33 -1.42
C THR A 7 12.69 -7.36 -0.47
N ALA A 8 12.80 -6.72 0.69
CA ALA A 8 11.76 -6.75 1.72
C ALA A 8 10.49 -6.04 1.27
N LEU A 9 9.37 -6.75 1.25
CA LEU A 9 8.05 -6.15 1.17
C LEU A 9 7.64 -5.74 2.58
N ILE A 10 7.82 -4.47 2.91
CA ILE A 10 7.26 -3.89 4.11
C ILE A 10 5.87 -3.36 3.74
N VAL A 11 4.82 -4.08 4.13
CA VAL A 11 3.47 -3.53 4.11
C VAL A 11 3.33 -2.73 5.40
N ALA A 12 3.64 -1.44 5.34
CA ALA A 12 3.40 -0.53 6.45
C ALA A 12 2.09 0.22 6.15
N LEU A 13 1.06 -0.09 6.89
CA LEU A 13 -0.20 0.64 6.87
C LEU A 13 -0.13 1.70 7.98
N ILE A 14 0.08 2.96 7.58
CA ILE A 14 0.16 4.09 8.50
C ILE A 14 -1.16 4.84 8.43
N SER A 15 -1.93 4.82 9.51
CA SER A 15 -3.07 5.72 9.67
C SER A 15 -2.63 6.97 10.45
N ILE A 16 -2.73 8.14 9.82
CA ILE A 16 -2.16 9.39 10.34
C ILE A 16 -3.17 10.16 11.21
N LEU A 17 -4.46 9.89 11.12
CA LEU A 17 -5.50 10.61 11.85
C LEU A 17 -6.54 9.64 12.39
N GLY A 18 -6.42 9.23 13.64
CA GLY A 18 -7.45 8.69 14.57
C GLY A 18 -8.63 7.85 14.05
N LEU A 19 -8.64 7.44 12.81
CA LEU A 19 -9.72 6.77 12.11
C LEU A 19 -9.27 5.37 11.70
N THR A 20 -10.16 4.42 11.82
CA THR A 20 -9.91 3.01 11.49
C THR A 20 -9.93 2.78 9.98
N SER A 21 -8.92 2.12 9.47
CA SER A 21 -8.89 1.57 8.11
C SER A 21 -8.77 0.05 8.17
N CYS A 22 -9.56 -0.65 7.38
CA CYS A 22 -9.51 -2.10 7.27
C CYS A 22 -9.01 -2.48 5.89
N VAL A 23 -8.10 -3.44 5.84
CA VAL A 23 -7.58 -3.99 4.58
C VAL A 23 -7.78 -5.49 4.58
N ARG A 24 -8.45 -6.00 3.55
CA ARG A 24 -8.55 -7.44 3.27
C ARG A 24 -7.68 -7.77 2.09
N TYR A 25 -6.93 -8.83 2.18
CA TYR A 25 -6.19 -9.34 1.03
C TYR A 25 -6.34 -10.83 0.87
N ASN A 26 -6.34 -11.23 -0.40
CA ASN A 26 -6.09 -12.60 -0.78
C ASN A 26 -4.60 -12.75 -1.06
N VAL A 27 -3.84 -13.08 -0.04
CA VAL A 27 -2.46 -13.51 -0.25
C VAL A 27 -2.50 -15.02 -0.37
N ALA A 28 -1.76 -15.56 -1.31
CA ALA A 28 -1.48 -17.00 -1.35
C ALA A 28 -0.66 -17.47 -0.11
N GLU A 29 -0.29 -16.53 0.76
CA GLU A 29 0.48 -16.70 1.98
C GLU A 29 -0.40 -16.36 3.19
N PRO A 30 -0.44 -17.17 4.24
CA PRO A 30 -1.28 -16.94 5.41
C PRO A 30 -0.87 -15.67 6.19
N LEU A 31 -1.85 -15.04 6.84
CA LEU A 31 -1.67 -13.81 7.65
C LEU A 31 -0.79 -13.99 8.88
N ASP A 32 -0.46 -15.21 9.27
CA ASP A 32 0.51 -15.51 10.34
C ASP A 32 1.92 -14.96 10.08
N ARG A 33 2.20 -14.57 8.82
CA ARG A 33 3.42 -13.87 8.42
C ARG A 33 3.38 -12.35 8.62
N PHE A 34 2.27 -11.81 9.07
CA PHE A 34 2.18 -10.40 9.40
C PHE A 34 2.36 -10.18 10.90
N SER A 35 3.28 -9.33 11.24
CA SER A 35 3.52 -8.95 12.63
C SER A 35 3.21 -7.47 12.83
N SER A 36 2.51 -7.14 13.90
CA SER A 36 2.36 -5.76 14.38
C SER A 36 2.90 -5.65 15.79
N PRO A 37 3.82 -4.73 16.04
CA PRO A 37 4.37 -4.62 17.38
C PRO A 37 3.39 -4.08 18.43
N GLU A 38 2.40 -3.26 18.11
CA GLU A 38 1.67 -2.58 19.21
C GLU A 38 0.21 -2.17 18.99
N MET A 39 -0.32 -2.04 17.79
CA MET A 39 -1.69 -1.52 17.61
C MET A 39 -2.36 -2.01 16.33
N GLY A 40 -3.32 -2.85 16.46
CA GLY A 40 -4.15 -3.39 15.39
C GLY A 40 -4.61 -4.80 15.72
N THR A 41 -5.66 -5.25 15.07
CA THR A 41 -6.15 -6.62 15.23
C THR A 41 -6.14 -7.33 13.89
N ALA A 42 -5.73 -8.59 13.89
CA ALA A 42 -5.93 -9.49 12.76
C ALA A 42 -7.01 -10.50 13.14
N ASP A 43 -7.99 -10.65 12.27
CA ASP A 43 -9.03 -11.66 12.41
C ASP A 43 -9.24 -12.36 11.05
N GLY A 44 -8.81 -13.60 10.97
CA GLY A 44 -8.84 -14.36 9.73
C GLY A 44 -8.02 -13.67 8.62
N ASN A 45 -8.68 -13.20 7.57
CA ASN A 45 -8.08 -12.52 6.41
C ASN A 45 -8.23 -10.98 6.47
N GLU A 46 -8.52 -10.43 7.63
CA GLU A 46 -8.74 -8.99 7.80
C GLU A 46 -7.73 -8.40 8.78
N ILE A 47 -7.09 -7.31 8.39
CA ILE A 47 -6.25 -6.49 9.27
C ILE A 47 -6.95 -5.16 9.48
N THR A 48 -7.19 -4.81 10.72
CA THR A 48 -7.62 -3.48 11.12
C THR A 48 -6.41 -2.64 11.48
N VAL A 49 -6.25 -1.50 10.82
CA VAL A 49 -5.16 -0.56 11.04
C VAL A 49 -5.71 0.67 11.73
N THR A 50 -5.15 1.00 12.89
CA THR A 50 -5.49 2.22 13.63
C THR A 50 -4.38 3.26 13.51
N ALA A 51 -4.67 4.51 13.88
CA ALA A 51 -3.70 5.59 13.79
C ALA A 51 -2.38 5.24 14.49
N GLY A 52 -1.28 5.41 13.76
CA GLY A 52 0.06 5.14 14.25
C GLY A 52 0.47 3.67 14.27
N SER A 53 -0.39 2.74 13.84
CA SER A 53 -0.01 1.34 13.73
C SER A 53 0.66 1.05 12.38
N THR A 54 1.57 0.10 12.40
CA THR A 54 2.29 -0.40 11.23
C THR A 54 2.30 -1.91 11.27
N TRP A 55 1.95 -2.53 10.14
CA TRP A 55 1.99 -3.97 9.96
C TRP A 55 3.06 -4.32 8.93
N PHE A 56 3.80 -5.37 9.19
CA PHE A 56 4.86 -5.85 8.31
C PHE A 56 4.52 -7.23 7.79
N ALA A 57 4.67 -7.44 6.48
CA ALA A 57 4.73 -8.78 5.91
C ALA A 57 6.16 -9.31 6.03
N GLU A 58 6.31 -10.53 6.54
CA GLU A 58 7.60 -11.19 6.57
C GLU A 58 7.96 -11.71 5.18
N GLY A 59 9.20 -11.51 4.78
CA GLY A 59 9.73 -11.98 3.50
C GLY A 59 10.31 -10.86 2.65
N GLU A 60 10.93 -11.26 1.57
CA GLU A 60 11.59 -10.36 0.64
C GLU A 60 11.03 -10.64 -0.76
N TYR A 61 10.44 -9.61 -1.37
CA TYR A 61 9.74 -9.72 -2.64
C TYR A 61 10.24 -8.66 -3.61
N GLU A 62 10.84 -9.07 -4.72
CA GLU A 62 11.26 -8.16 -5.79
C GLU A 62 10.11 -7.93 -6.77
N ASN A 63 9.50 -9.03 -7.22
CA ASN A 63 8.37 -9.02 -8.14
C ASN A 63 7.18 -9.67 -7.47
N PHE A 64 6.04 -8.97 -7.46
CA PHE A 64 4.83 -9.46 -6.80
C PHE A 64 3.57 -8.91 -7.45
N ILE A 65 2.47 -9.58 -7.20
CA ILE A 65 1.12 -9.05 -7.37
C ILE A 65 0.44 -9.16 -6.00
N LEU A 66 0.03 -8.02 -5.48
CA LEU A 66 -0.75 -7.93 -4.25
C LEU A 66 -2.16 -7.49 -4.59
N THR A 67 -3.13 -8.32 -4.26
CA THR A 67 -4.55 -8.01 -4.44
C THR A 67 -5.25 -8.05 -3.09
N GLY A 68 -6.26 -7.23 -2.94
CA GLY A 68 -7.05 -7.21 -1.72
C GLY A 68 -8.22 -6.24 -1.78
N GLN A 69 -8.89 -6.14 -0.65
CA GLN A 69 -9.93 -5.15 -0.42
C GLN A 69 -9.52 -4.22 0.70
N ALA A 70 -9.87 -2.95 0.57
CA ALA A 70 -9.64 -1.96 1.60
C ALA A 70 -10.93 -1.21 1.91
N LEU A 71 -11.06 -0.78 3.16
CA LEU A 71 -12.11 0.11 3.63
C LEU A 71 -11.45 1.22 4.43
N THR A 72 -11.65 2.47 4.01
CA THR A 72 -11.19 3.65 4.75
C THR A 72 -12.35 4.24 5.54
N GLY A 73 -12.09 4.65 6.79
CA GLY A 73 -13.01 5.48 7.54
C GLY A 73 -13.11 6.88 6.95
N GLU A 74 -14.07 7.67 7.42
CA GLU A 74 -14.23 9.05 6.97
C GLU A 74 -12.96 9.87 7.23
N ASN A 75 -12.39 10.44 6.16
CA ASN A 75 -11.13 11.17 6.18
C ASN A 75 -9.91 10.40 6.71
N ALA A 76 -9.98 9.06 6.74
CA ALA A 76 -8.84 8.25 7.11
C ALA A 76 -7.75 8.27 6.04
N GLU A 77 -6.51 8.16 6.49
CA GLU A 77 -5.33 8.03 5.65
C GLU A 77 -4.57 6.78 6.03
N ALA A 78 -4.35 5.92 5.07
CA ALA A 78 -3.49 4.75 5.19
C ALA A 78 -2.59 4.66 3.97
N ALA A 79 -1.50 3.92 4.09
CA ALA A 79 -0.61 3.68 2.98
C ALA A 79 -0.07 2.25 3.02
N LEU A 80 0.23 1.74 1.84
CA LEU A 80 0.95 0.49 1.64
C LEU A 80 2.34 0.82 1.11
N LEU A 81 3.35 0.38 1.84
CA LEU A 81 4.75 0.62 1.52
C LEU A 81 5.40 -0.64 0.95
N PHE A 82 6.23 -0.50 -0.07
CA PHE A 82 7.00 -1.61 -0.64
C PHE A 82 8.35 -1.15 -1.17
N HIS A 83 9.29 -2.09 -1.38
CA HIS A 83 10.70 -1.83 -1.70
C HIS A 83 11.36 -0.87 -0.71
N HIS A 84 10.95 -0.93 0.55
CA HIS A 84 11.54 -0.15 1.61
C HIS A 84 12.78 -0.84 2.18
N THR A 85 13.88 -0.09 2.28
CA THR A 85 15.09 -0.49 3.03
C THR A 85 15.19 0.27 4.35
N ASP A 86 14.54 1.43 4.41
CA ASP A 86 14.37 2.27 5.59
C ASP A 86 13.07 3.08 5.44
N TRP A 87 12.69 3.87 6.44
CA TRP A 87 11.46 4.69 6.43
C TRP A 87 11.46 5.82 5.39
N LYS A 88 12.56 6.04 4.68
CA LYS A 88 12.74 7.15 3.73
C LYS A 88 12.90 6.70 2.28
N SER A 89 13.09 5.42 2.07
CA SER A 89 13.28 4.84 0.74
C SER A 89 12.14 3.91 0.38
N GLY A 90 11.88 3.69 -0.89
CA GLY A 90 10.83 2.82 -1.40
C GLY A 90 9.64 3.57 -1.98
N TYR A 91 8.56 2.83 -2.19
CA TYR A 91 7.31 3.33 -2.77
C TYR A 91 6.17 3.27 -1.77
N GLU A 92 5.25 4.22 -1.88
CA GLU A 92 4.05 4.33 -1.08
C GLU A 92 2.83 4.40 -1.98
N VAL A 93 1.86 3.50 -1.77
CA VAL A 93 0.53 3.56 -2.37
C VAL A 93 -0.44 4.08 -1.32
N ALA A 94 -1.05 5.23 -1.60
CA ALA A 94 -2.00 5.85 -0.69
C ALA A 94 -3.37 5.16 -0.72
N PHE A 95 -4.01 5.05 0.44
CA PHE A 95 -5.43 4.73 0.62
C PHE A 95 -6.11 5.89 1.35
N ARG A 96 -6.75 6.76 0.56
CA ARG A 96 -7.35 8.01 1.03
C ARG A 96 -8.44 8.45 0.08
N ASN A 97 -9.68 8.41 0.52
CA ASN A 97 -10.83 8.73 -0.32
C ASN A 97 -11.41 10.12 -0.01
N GLY A 98 -11.39 10.53 1.26
CA GLY A 98 -11.97 11.78 1.74
C GLY A 98 -11.44 13.05 1.09
N ALA A 99 -12.13 14.16 1.29
CA ALA A 99 -11.97 15.40 0.54
C ALA A 99 -10.98 16.42 1.13
N ILE A 100 -10.30 16.13 2.24
CA ILE A 100 -9.52 17.12 3.01
C ILE A 100 -8.42 17.81 2.19
N ASP A 101 -7.78 17.10 1.27
CA ASP A 101 -6.95 17.72 0.25
C ASP A 101 -7.16 17.03 -1.09
N GLY A 102 -7.02 17.79 -2.17
CA GLY A 102 -7.27 17.31 -3.53
C GLY A 102 -6.23 16.36 -4.09
N THR A 103 -5.21 15.96 -3.33
CA THR A 103 -4.07 15.20 -3.82
C THR A 103 -3.90 13.87 -3.09
N ARG A 104 -3.18 12.93 -3.70
CA ARG A 104 -2.83 11.62 -3.12
C ARG A 104 -4.03 10.75 -2.79
N LYS A 105 -5.03 10.71 -3.66
CA LYS A 105 -6.21 9.83 -3.50
C LYS A 105 -5.82 8.35 -3.60
N SER A 106 -6.72 7.47 -3.15
CA SER A 106 -6.48 6.01 -3.18
C SER A 106 -5.98 5.53 -4.54
N GLY A 107 -4.91 4.75 -4.52
CA GLY A 107 -4.18 4.31 -5.69
C GLY A 107 -3.07 5.25 -6.16
N SER A 108 -2.86 6.41 -5.50
CA SER A 108 -1.68 7.24 -5.80
C SER A 108 -0.40 6.50 -5.48
N LEU A 109 0.57 6.54 -6.39
CA LEU A 109 1.98 6.27 -6.09
C LEU A 109 2.56 7.60 -5.59
N THR A 110 2.63 7.75 -4.27
CA THR A 110 2.89 9.03 -3.60
C THR A 110 4.18 9.67 -4.08
N SER A 111 4.11 10.97 -4.38
CA SER A 111 5.23 11.78 -4.90
C SER A 111 5.78 11.37 -6.28
N VAL A 112 5.19 10.34 -6.91
CA VAL A 112 5.53 9.89 -8.27
C VAL A 112 4.36 10.14 -9.22
N ARG A 113 3.17 9.61 -8.88
CA ARG A 113 1.93 9.74 -9.64
C ARG A 113 0.76 9.96 -8.70
N ASN A 114 0.56 11.20 -8.30
CA ASN A 114 -0.56 11.58 -7.42
C ASN A 114 -1.88 11.64 -8.20
N LEU A 115 -2.92 11.06 -7.64
CA LEU A 115 -4.29 11.14 -8.14
C LEU A 115 -5.05 12.24 -7.39
N TYR A 116 -5.90 12.95 -8.12
CA TYR A 116 -6.75 14.03 -7.59
C TYR A 116 -8.20 13.59 -7.38
N ARG A 117 -8.55 12.39 -7.84
CA ARG A 117 -9.87 11.78 -7.65
C ARG A 117 -9.70 10.35 -7.18
N SER A 118 -10.53 9.93 -6.25
CA SER A 118 -10.64 8.53 -5.86
C SER A 118 -11.72 7.84 -6.71
N LEU A 119 -11.49 6.57 -7.03
CA LEU A 119 -12.50 5.64 -7.55
C LEU A 119 -13.19 4.86 -6.43
N ALA A 120 -12.81 5.13 -5.19
CA ALA A 120 -13.36 4.51 -4.00
C ALA A 120 -13.98 5.59 -3.08
N GLU A 121 -14.85 5.17 -2.17
CA GLU A 121 -15.55 6.02 -1.22
C GLU A 121 -15.25 5.57 0.22
N ASP A 122 -15.18 6.51 1.16
CA ASP A 122 -15.07 6.19 2.58
C ASP A 122 -16.28 5.38 3.05
N GLY A 123 -16.06 4.46 3.98
CA GLY A 123 -17.08 3.57 4.52
C GLY A 123 -17.54 2.44 3.59
N LYS A 124 -16.95 2.31 2.40
CA LYS A 124 -17.23 1.22 1.47
C LYS A 124 -15.97 0.42 1.16
N TRP A 125 -16.12 -0.90 1.06
CA TRP A 125 -15.06 -1.76 0.57
C TRP A 125 -14.77 -1.48 -0.92
N PHE A 126 -13.50 -1.44 -1.25
CA PHE A 126 -13.04 -1.32 -2.63
C PHE A 126 -11.89 -2.29 -2.90
N ASP A 127 -11.81 -2.78 -4.11
CA ASP A 127 -10.74 -3.67 -4.55
C ASP A 127 -9.50 -2.88 -4.91
N PHE A 128 -8.31 -3.44 -4.62
CA PHE A 128 -7.05 -2.91 -5.08
C PHE A 128 -6.14 -4.01 -5.61
N GLU A 129 -5.33 -3.66 -6.59
CA GLU A 129 -4.22 -4.47 -7.09
C GLU A 129 -2.97 -3.61 -7.23
N ILE A 130 -1.85 -4.13 -6.76
CA ILE A 130 -0.52 -3.56 -6.93
C ILE A 130 0.34 -4.64 -7.56
N ALA A 131 0.77 -4.43 -8.81
CA ALA A 131 1.64 -5.34 -9.53
C ALA A 131 3.00 -4.70 -9.76
N VAL A 132 4.06 -5.36 -9.33
CA VAL A 132 5.45 -4.94 -9.53
C VAL A 132 6.17 -6.01 -10.33
N ARG A 133 6.78 -5.60 -11.45
CA ARG A 133 7.59 -6.47 -12.31
C ARG A 133 8.81 -5.71 -12.81
N GLY A 134 9.98 -6.01 -12.27
CA GLY A 134 11.19 -5.25 -12.51
C GLY A 134 10.96 -3.77 -12.20
N HIS A 135 11.16 -2.91 -13.18
CA HIS A 135 10.97 -1.46 -13.05
C HIS A 135 9.52 -0.99 -13.24
N ASN A 136 8.57 -1.90 -13.51
CA ASN A 136 7.20 -1.52 -13.80
C ASN A 136 6.32 -1.69 -12.56
N ILE A 137 5.57 -0.64 -12.24
CA ILE A 137 4.58 -0.59 -11.17
C ILE A 137 3.23 -0.26 -11.78
N MET A 138 2.24 -1.12 -11.56
CA MET A 138 0.85 -0.92 -11.93
C MET A 138 -0.01 -0.92 -10.67
N ILE A 139 -0.93 0.02 -10.59
CA ILE A 139 -1.91 0.09 -9.50
C ILE A 139 -3.30 0.16 -10.11
N ALA A 140 -4.20 -0.67 -9.63
CA ALA A 140 -5.61 -0.63 -10.00
C ALA A 140 -6.49 -0.47 -8.75
N ILE A 141 -7.60 0.24 -8.91
CA ILE A 141 -8.66 0.42 -7.91
C ILE A 141 -9.98 0.05 -8.58
N ASN A 142 -10.76 -0.85 -7.99
CA ASN A 142 -12.02 -1.35 -8.55
C ASN A 142 -11.85 -1.76 -10.04
N ASP A 143 -10.90 -2.65 -10.30
CA ASP A 143 -10.55 -3.17 -11.63
C ASP A 143 -10.09 -2.10 -12.66
N THR A 144 -9.94 -0.86 -12.23
CA THR A 144 -9.49 0.22 -13.11
C THR A 144 -8.04 0.58 -12.82
N VAL A 145 -7.18 0.45 -13.83
CA VAL A 145 -5.77 0.86 -13.73
C VAL A 145 -5.71 2.38 -13.57
N VAL A 146 -5.20 2.84 -12.44
CA VAL A 146 -5.09 4.26 -12.07
C VAL A 146 -3.67 4.78 -12.17
N VAL A 147 -2.68 3.90 -12.01
CA VAL A 147 -1.26 4.23 -12.19
C VAL A 147 -0.59 3.13 -13.01
N CYS A 148 0.20 3.57 -13.97
CA CYS A 148 1.17 2.75 -14.68
C CYS A 148 2.48 3.55 -14.72
N TYR A 149 3.51 3.04 -14.05
CA TYR A 149 4.79 3.73 -13.88
C TYR A 149 5.93 2.79 -14.21
N THR A 150 6.90 3.28 -14.96
CA THR A 150 8.17 2.59 -15.20
C THR A 150 9.28 3.41 -14.55
N GLU A 151 9.96 2.82 -13.58
CA GLU A 151 11.11 3.46 -12.96
C GLU A 151 12.25 3.58 -13.96
N PRO A 152 12.86 4.76 -14.14
CA PRO A 152 14.01 4.92 -15.03
C PRO A 152 15.23 4.18 -14.45
N GLU A 153 16.15 3.75 -15.31
CA GLU A 153 17.39 3.06 -14.91
C GLU A 153 18.24 3.89 -13.93
N HIS A 154 18.16 5.21 -14.03
CA HIS A 154 18.87 6.14 -13.15
C HIS A 154 17.88 7.17 -12.58
N PRO A 155 17.03 6.78 -11.62
CA PRO A 155 16.09 7.71 -11.03
C PRO A 155 16.83 8.81 -10.27
N TYR A 156 16.47 10.06 -10.55
CA TYR A 156 16.96 11.18 -9.75
C TYR A 156 16.29 11.14 -8.38
N ARG A 157 17.06 10.81 -7.38
CA ARG A 157 16.59 10.81 -5.97
C ARG A 157 17.53 11.64 -5.13
N THR A 158 16.97 12.51 -4.30
CA THR A 158 17.72 13.19 -3.25
C THR A 158 17.74 12.32 -1.99
N LYS A 159 18.57 12.69 -1.00
CA LYS A 159 18.58 12.01 0.31
C LYS A 159 17.26 12.17 1.08
N GLU A 160 16.40 13.07 0.63
CA GLU A 160 15.09 13.36 1.25
C GLU A 160 13.95 12.60 0.57
N TYR A 161 14.18 12.07 -0.65
CA TYR A 161 13.17 11.38 -1.46
C TYR A 161 13.76 10.14 -2.13
#